data_d10b70c21ef6b0f587522ac4ffbfaeb5
#
_entry.id   d10b70c21ef6b0f587522ac4ffbfaeb5
#
_cell.length_a   1.000
_cell.length_b   1.000
_cell.length_c   1.000
_cell.angle_alpha   90.00
_cell.angle_beta   90.00
_cell.angle_gamma   90.00
#
_symmetry.space_group_name_H-M   'P 1'
#
loop_
_entity.id
_entity.type
_entity.pdbx_description
1 polymer ?
#
loop_
_entity_poly.entity_id
_entity_poly.type
_entity_poly.pdbx_seq_one_letter_code
_entity_poly.pdbx_strand_id
1 'polypeptide(L)'
;MVPAEPEPQRIGIPAESTAGETRVAATPATVGRLAALGYEVVVEPGAGASSRFADAAYEEAGARLGDPWQAEIVLKVNGPSSEEIGRLRDGATLIALIGPALHPELVDELARRPITVLAMDAVPRISRAQSLDVLSSMANIAGYRAVVEAAHAFGRFFTGQVTAAGKVPPAKVLVAGAGVAGLAAIGAARSLGAVVRATDPRPEVAEQVRSLGGEFLAVGVEQEVSTDGYARATSEDYDRLAAQLYAEQAADVDIIITTALIPGRPAPRLITAEDVARMKSGSVIVDMAAAQGGNVEGTVAGKAVVTDNDVTIIGYTDLPGRLPAQASQLYGTNVVNLMKLLTPGKDGRLVLDFDDVVQRSMTVVRAGEKTWPPPPVQVSAAPAPAPAGGTEPAAPSTPPAKPARPAWSSYALVGAGALALFLVTAFSPSQLIGHFTVFVLAIVIGFYVIGNVHHALHTPLMSVTNAISGIVVVGALLQIGHGNTAVTVLSFAAILLASINIFGGFAVTRRMLGMFSKG
;
A
#
# COMPACT_ATOMS: atom_id res chain seq x y z
N MET A 1 -22.00 -15.29 -45.56
CA MET A 1 -22.19 -15.69 -44.14
C MET A 1 -21.21 -14.85 -43.35
N VAL A 2 -21.69 -13.91 -42.55
CA VAL A 2 -20.87 -13.26 -41.55
C VAL A 2 -20.55 -14.34 -40.52
N PRO A 3 -19.28 -14.59 -40.15
CA PRO A 3 -18.96 -15.55 -39.09
C PRO A 3 -19.74 -15.12 -37.86
N ALA A 4 -20.47 -16.03 -37.21
CA ALA A 4 -21.12 -15.75 -35.95
C ALA A 4 -20.03 -15.24 -35.00
N GLU A 5 -20.24 -14.09 -34.37
CA GLU A 5 -19.35 -13.64 -33.30
C GLU A 5 -19.32 -14.75 -32.25
N PRO A 6 -18.14 -15.19 -31.84
CA PRO A 6 -18.03 -16.27 -30.88
C PRO A 6 -18.62 -15.81 -29.54
N GLU A 7 -19.44 -16.67 -28.93
CA GLU A 7 -20.11 -16.39 -27.66
C GLU A 7 -19.12 -15.97 -26.58
N PRO A 8 -19.50 -15.02 -25.70
CA PRO A 8 -18.68 -14.59 -24.58
C PRO A 8 -18.45 -15.77 -23.60
N GLN A 9 -17.26 -15.81 -22.99
CA GLN A 9 -16.95 -16.79 -21.95
C GLN A 9 -17.68 -16.44 -20.66
N ARG A 10 -18.01 -17.48 -19.89
CA ARG A 10 -18.64 -17.33 -18.57
C ARG A 10 -17.57 -17.31 -17.47
N ILE A 11 -17.80 -16.46 -16.48
CA ILE A 11 -17.04 -16.43 -15.24
C ILE A 11 -17.92 -17.04 -14.14
N GLY A 12 -17.43 -18.09 -13.49
CA GLY A 12 -18.06 -18.73 -12.36
C GLY A 12 -17.47 -18.23 -11.03
N ILE A 13 -18.32 -17.91 -10.06
CA ILE A 13 -17.93 -17.47 -8.72
C ILE A 13 -18.59 -18.42 -7.70
N PRO A 14 -17.87 -19.48 -7.27
CA PRO A 14 -18.37 -20.40 -6.25
C PRO A 14 -18.32 -19.78 -4.85
N ALA A 15 -19.09 -20.35 -3.94
CA ALA A 15 -18.92 -20.16 -2.52
C ALA A 15 -17.59 -20.77 -2.07
N GLU A 16 -16.90 -20.10 -1.14
CA GLU A 16 -15.65 -20.62 -0.60
C GLU A 16 -15.91 -21.79 0.35
N SER A 17 -15.18 -22.88 0.17
CA SER A 17 -15.32 -24.12 0.95
C SER A 17 -14.36 -24.19 2.14
N THR A 18 -13.33 -23.35 2.17
CA THR A 18 -12.36 -23.29 3.28
C THR A 18 -13.05 -22.87 4.57
N ALA A 19 -12.92 -23.69 5.61
CA ALA A 19 -13.54 -23.43 6.90
C ALA A 19 -13.11 -22.07 7.47
N GLY A 20 -14.08 -21.21 7.81
CA GLY A 20 -13.85 -19.88 8.36
C GLY A 20 -13.55 -18.80 7.31
N GLU A 21 -13.49 -19.13 6.01
CA GLU A 21 -13.39 -18.11 4.97
C GLU A 21 -14.69 -17.31 4.88
N THR A 22 -14.55 -16.01 4.88
CA THR A 22 -15.68 -15.08 4.85
C THR A 22 -15.71 -14.22 3.59
N ARG A 23 -14.62 -14.23 2.82
CA ARG A 23 -14.49 -13.48 1.57
C ARG A 23 -15.16 -14.21 0.42
N VAL A 24 -15.43 -13.47 -0.65
CA VAL A 24 -15.86 -13.98 -1.94
C VAL A 24 -15.02 -13.35 -3.05
N ALA A 25 -14.74 -14.09 -4.11
CA ALA A 25 -13.82 -13.67 -5.16
C ALA A 25 -14.29 -12.46 -5.96
N ALA A 26 -15.60 -12.24 -6.05
CA ALA A 26 -16.17 -11.03 -6.66
C ALA A 26 -17.37 -10.52 -5.86
N THR A 27 -17.51 -9.21 -5.77
CA THR A 27 -18.65 -8.50 -5.17
C THR A 27 -19.63 -8.05 -6.27
N PRO A 28 -20.86 -7.66 -5.96
CA PRO A 28 -21.77 -7.09 -6.95
C PRO A 28 -21.12 -5.95 -7.78
N ALA A 29 -20.37 -5.05 -7.12
CA ALA A 29 -19.67 -3.96 -7.80
C ALA A 29 -18.57 -4.44 -8.77
N THR A 30 -17.88 -5.53 -8.47
CA THR A 30 -16.86 -6.10 -9.35
C THR A 30 -17.47 -6.96 -10.44
N VAL A 31 -18.60 -7.61 -10.21
CA VAL A 31 -19.41 -8.30 -11.23
C VAL A 31 -19.79 -7.34 -12.35
N GLY A 32 -20.34 -6.17 -12.04
CA GLY A 32 -20.66 -5.17 -13.06
C GLY A 32 -19.45 -4.74 -13.90
N ARG A 33 -18.26 -4.74 -13.30
CA ARG A 33 -17.00 -4.45 -14.02
C ARG A 33 -16.52 -5.60 -14.90
N LEU A 34 -16.77 -6.86 -14.49
CA LEU A 34 -16.50 -8.06 -15.31
C LEU A 34 -17.46 -8.13 -16.49
N ALA A 35 -18.74 -7.86 -16.26
CA ALA A 35 -19.75 -7.77 -17.32
C ALA A 35 -19.40 -6.66 -18.35
N ALA A 36 -18.84 -5.52 -17.91
CA ALA A 36 -18.37 -4.45 -18.78
C ALA A 36 -17.13 -4.84 -19.63
N LEU A 37 -16.45 -5.95 -19.32
CA LEU A 37 -15.41 -6.58 -20.16
C LEU A 37 -15.99 -7.58 -21.16
N GLY A 38 -17.31 -7.75 -21.18
CA GLY A 38 -18.02 -8.64 -22.11
C GLY A 38 -18.30 -10.04 -21.56
N TYR A 39 -17.96 -10.36 -20.31
CA TYR A 39 -18.20 -11.69 -19.72
C TYR A 39 -19.64 -11.86 -19.21
N GLU A 40 -20.16 -13.07 -19.32
CA GLU A 40 -21.31 -13.51 -18.53
C GLU A 40 -20.83 -13.99 -17.16
N VAL A 41 -21.49 -13.56 -16.09
CA VAL A 41 -21.08 -13.93 -14.71
C VAL A 41 -22.13 -14.81 -14.07
N VAL A 42 -21.71 -15.97 -13.55
CA VAL A 42 -22.54 -16.93 -12.83
C VAL A 42 -22.03 -17.00 -11.39
N VAL A 43 -22.91 -16.74 -10.43
CA VAL A 43 -22.58 -16.75 -8.99
C VAL A 43 -23.34 -17.89 -8.34
N GLU A 44 -22.66 -18.68 -7.52
CA GLU A 44 -23.29 -19.71 -6.70
C GLU A 44 -24.24 -19.07 -5.68
N PRO A 45 -25.50 -19.54 -5.54
CA PRO A 45 -26.39 -18.99 -4.53
C PRO A 45 -25.77 -19.00 -3.14
N GLY A 46 -25.81 -17.86 -2.45
CA GLY A 46 -25.24 -17.69 -1.12
C GLY A 46 -23.73 -17.43 -1.08
N ALA A 47 -23.01 -17.41 -2.20
CA ALA A 47 -21.56 -17.21 -2.23
C ALA A 47 -21.08 -15.93 -1.54
N GLY A 48 -21.87 -14.85 -1.63
CA GLY A 48 -21.59 -13.56 -0.99
C GLY A 48 -22.07 -13.41 0.46
N ALA A 49 -22.80 -14.39 1.00
CA ALA A 49 -23.51 -14.24 2.27
C ALA A 49 -22.58 -13.92 3.45
N SER A 50 -21.44 -14.61 3.57
CA SER A 50 -20.43 -14.36 4.62
C SER A 50 -19.78 -12.98 4.51
N SER A 51 -19.77 -12.40 3.32
CA SER A 51 -19.30 -11.02 3.04
C SER A 51 -20.43 -9.98 3.10
N ARG A 52 -21.65 -10.38 3.48
CA ARG A 52 -22.85 -9.53 3.55
C ARG A 52 -23.31 -9.00 2.19
N PHE A 53 -23.08 -9.75 1.12
CA PHE A 53 -23.65 -9.49 -0.20
C PHE A 53 -24.78 -10.48 -0.46
N ALA A 54 -25.99 -9.96 -0.60
CA ALA A 54 -27.17 -10.76 -0.90
C ALA A 54 -27.18 -11.18 -2.38
N ASP A 55 -27.80 -12.33 -2.67
CA ASP A 55 -27.94 -12.85 -4.05
C ASP A 55 -28.61 -11.85 -4.99
N ALA A 56 -29.66 -11.17 -4.53
CA ALA A 56 -30.35 -10.14 -5.30
C ALA A 56 -29.42 -9.00 -5.77
N ALA A 57 -28.42 -8.63 -4.96
CA ALA A 57 -27.46 -7.60 -5.35
C ALA A 57 -26.54 -8.05 -6.50
N TYR A 58 -26.24 -9.35 -6.60
CA TYR A 58 -25.52 -9.92 -7.73
C TYR A 58 -26.38 -9.92 -9.01
N GLU A 59 -27.68 -10.27 -8.89
CA GLU A 59 -28.62 -10.23 -10.02
C GLU A 59 -28.80 -8.79 -10.54
N GLU A 60 -28.97 -7.81 -9.62
CA GLU A 60 -29.01 -6.38 -9.98
C GLU A 60 -27.74 -5.90 -10.68
N ALA A 61 -26.58 -6.48 -10.34
CA ALA A 61 -25.31 -6.19 -10.98
C ALA A 61 -25.10 -6.90 -12.33
N GLY A 62 -26.06 -7.73 -12.76
CA GLY A 62 -26.07 -8.43 -14.03
C GLY A 62 -25.52 -9.86 -14.00
N ALA A 63 -25.29 -10.44 -12.83
CA ALA A 63 -24.96 -11.86 -12.70
C ALA A 63 -26.20 -12.75 -12.81
N ARG A 64 -25.99 -14.01 -13.15
CA ARG A 64 -27.00 -15.09 -12.98
C ARG A 64 -26.63 -15.92 -11.76
N LEU A 65 -27.62 -16.35 -11.00
CA LEU A 65 -27.42 -17.36 -9.96
C LEU A 65 -27.47 -18.75 -10.58
N GLY A 66 -26.52 -19.62 -10.22
CA GLY A 66 -26.45 -20.98 -10.77
C GLY A 66 -25.20 -21.74 -10.39
N ASP A 67 -24.90 -22.82 -11.10
CA ASP A 67 -23.68 -23.62 -10.93
C ASP A 67 -22.50 -22.91 -11.60
N PRO A 68 -21.48 -22.44 -10.84
CA PRO A 68 -20.33 -21.72 -11.39
C PRO A 68 -19.26 -22.64 -11.97
N TRP A 69 -19.28 -23.93 -11.67
CA TRP A 69 -18.20 -24.85 -11.99
C TRP A 69 -18.12 -25.27 -13.48
N GLN A 70 -19.20 -25.01 -14.21
CA GLN A 70 -19.26 -25.23 -15.66
C GLN A 70 -18.84 -24.01 -16.48
N ALA A 71 -18.38 -22.95 -15.82
CA ALA A 71 -17.85 -21.75 -16.49
C ALA A 71 -16.47 -22.00 -17.10
N GLU A 72 -16.15 -21.23 -18.13
CA GLU A 72 -14.84 -21.24 -18.77
C GLU A 72 -13.73 -20.67 -17.87
N ILE A 73 -14.10 -19.76 -16.95
CA ILE A 73 -13.21 -19.12 -15.98
C ILE A 73 -13.85 -19.26 -14.61
N VAL A 74 -13.10 -19.77 -13.63
CA VAL A 74 -13.56 -19.86 -12.23
C VAL A 74 -12.69 -18.98 -11.36
N LEU A 75 -13.33 -18.08 -10.61
CA LEU A 75 -12.67 -17.16 -9.68
C LEU A 75 -12.94 -17.61 -8.25
N LYS A 76 -11.87 -17.88 -7.50
CA LYS A 76 -11.91 -18.20 -6.07
C LYS A 76 -10.98 -17.28 -5.27
N VAL A 77 -11.21 -17.20 -3.96
CA VAL A 77 -10.25 -16.58 -3.04
C VAL A 77 -9.13 -17.57 -2.74
N ASN A 78 -9.47 -18.74 -2.21
CA ASN A 78 -8.49 -19.76 -1.85
C ASN A 78 -8.31 -20.82 -2.94
N GLY A 79 -7.19 -21.55 -2.89
CA GLY A 79 -6.98 -22.72 -3.72
C GLY A 79 -8.13 -23.73 -3.55
N PRO A 80 -8.50 -24.45 -4.60
CA PRO A 80 -9.60 -25.42 -4.55
C PRO A 80 -9.21 -26.67 -3.76
N SER A 81 -10.21 -27.33 -3.16
CA SER A 81 -10.08 -28.68 -2.62
C SER A 81 -10.01 -29.72 -3.77
N SER A 82 -9.59 -30.95 -3.46
CA SER A 82 -9.57 -32.06 -4.45
C SER A 82 -10.95 -32.33 -5.05
N GLU A 83 -12.03 -32.19 -4.26
CA GLU A 83 -13.41 -32.30 -4.75
C GLU A 83 -13.73 -31.19 -5.76
N GLU A 84 -13.38 -29.94 -5.43
CA GLU A 84 -13.60 -28.79 -6.31
C GLU A 84 -12.78 -28.87 -7.61
N ILE A 85 -11.55 -29.41 -7.55
CA ILE A 85 -10.74 -29.69 -8.74
C ILE A 85 -11.47 -30.65 -9.68
N GLY A 86 -12.16 -31.65 -9.12
CA GLY A 86 -12.98 -32.60 -9.88
C GLY A 86 -14.18 -31.95 -10.59
N ARG A 87 -14.72 -30.85 -10.06
CA ARG A 87 -15.88 -30.11 -10.63
C ARG A 87 -15.50 -29.18 -11.78
N LEU A 88 -14.24 -28.74 -11.88
CA LEU A 88 -13.79 -27.88 -12.96
C LEU A 88 -13.95 -28.58 -14.31
N ARG A 89 -14.50 -27.88 -15.30
CA ARG A 89 -14.58 -28.42 -16.65
C ARG A 89 -13.20 -28.49 -17.32
N ASP A 90 -13.02 -29.41 -18.26
CA ASP A 90 -11.80 -29.46 -19.06
C ASP A 90 -11.63 -28.17 -19.89
N GLY A 91 -10.42 -27.67 -19.95
CA GLY A 91 -10.11 -26.38 -20.58
C GLY A 91 -10.46 -25.13 -19.76
N ALA A 92 -10.96 -25.29 -18.53
CA ALA A 92 -11.24 -24.15 -17.67
C ALA A 92 -9.97 -23.40 -17.24
N THR A 93 -10.12 -22.10 -16.95
CA THR A 93 -9.11 -21.28 -16.30
C THR A 93 -9.53 -21.02 -14.86
N LEU A 94 -8.70 -21.43 -13.90
CA LEU A 94 -8.88 -21.13 -12.47
C LEU A 94 -7.99 -19.95 -12.08
N ILE A 95 -8.54 -18.97 -11.35
CA ILE A 95 -7.82 -17.82 -10.80
C ILE A 95 -8.08 -17.78 -9.29
N ALA A 96 -7.04 -17.97 -8.48
CA ALA A 96 -7.16 -18.04 -7.02
C ALA A 96 -5.80 -17.76 -6.33
N LEU A 97 -5.80 -17.69 -5.00
CA LEU A 97 -4.58 -17.82 -4.19
C LEU A 97 -4.20 -19.31 -4.15
N ILE A 98 -3.07 -19.65 -4.69
CA ILE A 98 -2.62 -21.06 -4.81
C ILE A 98 -1.49 -21.38 -3.83
N GLY A 99 -0.64 -20.40 -3.51
CA GLY A 99 0.55 -20.60 -2.68
C GLY A 99 1.54 -21.57 -3.32
N PRO A 100 1.94 -21.42 -4.59
CA PRO A 100 2.62 -22.49 -5.33
C PRO A 100 3.97 -22.89 -4.73
N ALA A 101 4.63 -22.00 -3.99
CA ALA A 101 5.86 -22.30 -3.27
C ALA A 101 5.62 -23.03 -1.94
N LEU A 102 4.43 -22.86 -1.32
CA LEU A 102 4.07 -23.45 -0.03
C LEU A 102 3.27 -24.77 -0.22
N HIS A 103 2.55 -24.89 -1.33
CA HIS A 103 1.67 -26.01 -1.63
C HIS A 103 2.00 -26.65 -2.98
N PRO A 104 3.23 -27.19 -3.17
CA PRO A 104 3.63 -27.82 -4.43
C PRO A 104 2.74 -29.02 -4.79
N GLU A 105 2.20 -29.74 -3.80
CA GLU A 105 1.27 -30.86 -3.96
C GLU A 105 -0.04 -30.43 -4.61
N LEU A 106 -0.58 -29.24 -4.25
CA LEU A 106 -1.77 -28.69 -4.90
C LEU A 106 -1.50 -28.34 -6.37
N VAL A 107 -0.33 -27.79 -6.67
CA VAL A 107 0.07 -27.50 -8.06
C VAL A 107 0.18 -28.80 -8.87
N ASP A 108 0.74 -29.86 -8.29
CA ASP A 108 0.85 -31.16 -8.93
C ASP A 108 -0.52 -31.82 -9.15
N GLU A 109 -1.47 -31.63 -8.23
CA GLU A 109 -2.85 -32.10 -8.40
C GLU A 109 -3.59 -31.35 -9.51
N LEU A 110 -3.47 -30.03 -9.53
CA LEU A 110 -4.05 -29.17 -10.57
C LEU A 110 -3.49 -29.50 -11.97
N ALA A 111 -2.20 -29.81 -12.07
CA ALA A 111 -1.55 -30.18 -13.33
C ALA A 111 -2.01 -31.54 -13.91
N ARG A 112 -2.69 -32.37 -13.11
CA ARG A 112 -3.29 -33.64 -13.64
C ARG A 112 -4.56 -33.41 -14.47
N ARG A 113 -5.11 -32.18 -14.41
CA ARG A 113 -6.30 -31.81 -15.19
C ARG A 113 -5.89 -30.94 -16.38
N PRO A 114 -6.56 -31.04 -17.53
CA PRO A 114 -6.30 -30.18 -18.70
C PRO A 114 -6.88 -28.78 -18.50
N ILE A 115 -6.45 -28.10 -17.45
CA ILE A 115 -6.89 -26.74 -17.04
C ILE A 115 -5.71 -25.78 -17.02
N THR A 116 -6.02 -24.47 -17.01
CA THR A 116 -5.04 -23.41 -16.81
C THR A 116 -5.26 -22.78 -15.43
N VAL A 117 -4.20 -22.51 -14.69
CA VAL A 117 -4.28 -21.95 -13.33
C VAL A 117 -3.38 -20.74 -13.19
N LEU A 118 -3.97 -19.62 -12.81
CA LEU A 118 -3.27 -18.38 -12.45
C LEU A 118 -3.34 -18.14 -10.94
N ALA A 119 -2.16 -18.02 -10.32
CA ALA A 119 -2.00 -17.78 -8.91
C ALA A 119 -1.95 -16.26 -8.64
N MET A 120 -2.96 -15.72 -7.93
CA MET A 120 -3.02 -14.31 -7.55
C MET A 120 -1.91 -13.89 -6.57
N ASP A 121 -1.32 -14.83 -5.86
CA ASP A 121 -0.20 -14.65 -4.95
C ASP A 121 1.19 -14.84 -5.61
N ALA A 122 1.23 -15.17 -6.91
CA ALA A 122 2.43 -15.24 -7.73
C ALA A 122 2.66 -13.99 -8.62
N VAL A 123 1.97 -12.90 -8.34
CA VAL A 123 2.15 -11.61 -9.04
C VAL A 123 3.59 -11.12 -8.87
N PRO A 124 4.33 -10.83 -9.96
CA PRO A 124 5.69 -10.33 -9.86
C PRO A 124 5.72 -8.89 -9.30
N ARG A 125 6.70 -8.58 -8.47
CA ARG A 125 6.86 -7.26 -7.84
C ARG A 125 7.48 -6.23 -8.78
N ILE A 126 6.74 -5.85 -9.80
CA ILE A 126 7.11 -4.80 -10.75
C ILE A 126 6.01 -3.73 -10.79
N SER A 127 6.38 -2.49 -11.12
CA SER A 127 5.48 -1.32 -11.02
C SER A 127 4.17 -1.50 -11.79
N ARG A 128 4.19 -2.12 -12.99
CA ARG A 128 2.98 -2.32 -13.80
C ARG A 128 2.03 -3.40 -13.24
N ALA A 129 2.52 -4.28 -12.35
CA ALA A 129 1.72 -5.32 -11.71
C ALA A 129 1.15 -4.92 -10.34
N GLN A 130 1.48 -3.72 -9.84
CA GLN A 130 1.08 -3.25 -8.52
C GLN A 130 -0.44 -3.30 -8.29
N SER A 131 -1.24 -3.02 -9.32
CA SER A 131 -2.71 -3.07 -9.22
C SER A 131 -3.28 -4.49 -9.10
N LEU A 132 -2.45 -5.52 -9.33
CA LEU A 132 -2.78 -6.93 -9.21
C LEU A 132 -2.35 -7.52 -7.86
N ASP A 133 -1.54 -6.78 -7.06
CA ASP A 133 -0.92 -7.27 -5.82
C ASP A 133 -1.97 -7.45 -4.70
N VAL A 134 -2.55 -8.61 -4.69
CA VAL A 134 -3.54 -9.06 -3.70
C VAL A 134 -2.90 -9.18 -2.31
N LEU A 135 -1.63 -9.60 -2.22
CA LEU A 135 -0.96 -9.76 -0.94
C LEU A 135 -0.82 -8.42 -0.22
N SER A 136 -0.45 -7.36 -0.95
CA SER A 136 -0.40 -6.00 -0.40
C SER A 136 -1.78 -5.47 -0.05
N SER A 137 -2.82 -5.74 -0.86
CA SER A 137 -4.20 -5.35 -0.55
C SER A 137 -4.68 -5.98 0.75
N MET A 138 -4.45 -7.28 0.94
CA MET A 138 -4.84 -8.00 2.16
C MET A 138 -3.98 -7.60 3.36
N ALA A 139 -2.69 -7.38 3.18
CA ALA A 139 -1.79 -6.91 4.24
C ALA A 139 -2.21 -5.54 4.80
N ASN A 140 -2.67 -4.63 3.94
CA ASN A 140 -3.20 -3.32 4.37
C ASN A 140 -4.41 -3.48 5.29
N ILE A 141 -5.40 -4.32 4.87
CA ILE A 141 -6.60 -4.61 5.69
C ILE A 141 -6.19 -5.27 7.01
N ALA A 142 -5.26 -6.23 6.96
CA ALA A 142 -4.79 -6.94 8.14
C ALA A 142 -4.16 -6.00 9.17
N GLY A 143 -3.31 -5.06 8.72
CA GLY A 143 -2.69 -4.06 9.60
C GLY A 143 -3.71 -3.13 10.27
N TYR A 144 -4.70 -2.65 9.52
CA TYR A 144 -5.82 -1.91 10.08
C TYR A 144 -6.59 -2.75 11.11
N ARG A 145 -6.95 -4.00 10.74
CA ARG A 145 -7.74 -4.86 11.61
C ARG A 145 -6.99 -5.26 12.87
N ALA A 146 -5.68 -5.44 12.81
CA ALA A 146 -4.84 -5.71 13.99
C ALA A 146 -5.00 -4.62 15.06
N VAL A 147 -5.05 -3.34 14.65
CA VAL A 147 -5.28 -2.23 15.57
C VAL A 147 -6.69 -2.27 16.17
N VAL A 148 -7.71 -2.61 15.36
CA VAL A 148 -9.09 -2.73 15.84
C VAL A 148 -9.23 -3.86 16.86
N GLU A 149 -8.58 -5.02 16.62
CA GLU A 149 -8.56 -6.13 17.60
C GLU A 149 -7.82 -5.73 18.88
N ALA A 150 -6.68 -5.06 18.74
CA ALA A 150 -5.96 -4.53 19.90
C ALA A 150 -6.82 -3.55 20.70
N ALA A 151 -7.52 -2.62 20.02
CA ALA A 151 -8.36 -1.63 20.68
C ALA A 151 -9.54 -2.26 21.41
N HIS A 152 -10.12 -3.32 20.82
CA HIS A 152 -11.22 -4.08 21.45
C HIS A 152 -10.76 -4.80 22.72
N ALA A 153 -9.56 -5.43 22.67
CA ALA A 153 -9.04 -6.22 23.80
C ALA A 153 -8.41 -5.35 24.91
N PHE A 154 -7.89 -4.16 24.58
CA PHE A 154 -7.08 -3.35 25.50
C PHE A 154 -7.87 -2.78 26.69
N GLY A 155 -9.16 -2.54 26.55
CA GLY A 155 -10.03 -2.07 27.65
C GLY A 155 -9.69 -0.68 28.21
N ARG A 156 -8.81 0.10 27.54
CA ARG A 156 -8.41 1.46 27.92
C ARG A 156 -8.49 2.39 26.71
N PHE A 157 -8.37 3.69 26.94
CA PHE A 157 -8.36 4.68 25.85
C PHE A 157 -7.11 4.59 25.00
N PHE A 158 -7.27 4.66 23.68
CA PHE A 158 -6.14 4.89 22.76
C PHE A 158 -5.67 6.32 22.76
N THR A 159 -6.59 7.27 22.78
CA THR A 159 -6.28 8.70 22.80
C THR A 159 -6.15 9.23 24.22
N GLY A 160 -5.34 10.26 24.41
CA GLY A 160 -5.33 11.00 25.64
C GLY A 160 -6.68 11.65 25.93
N GLN A 161 -7.13 11.61 27.17
CA GLN A 161 -8.41 12.17 27.61
C GLN A 161 -8.22 13.18 28.76
N VAL A 162 -9.10 14.18 28.79
CA VAL A 162 -9.26 15.08 29.93
C VAL A 162 -10.67 14.90 30.45
N THR A 163 -10.80 14.40 31.66
CA THR A 163 -12.09 14.10 32.30
C THR A 163 -12.28 14.94 33.56
N ALA A 164 -13.48 14.93 34.13
CA ALA A 164 -13.70 15.57 35.44
C ALA A 164 -12.85 14.95 36.56
N ALA A 165 -12.43 13.69 36.41
CA ALA A 165 -11.56 12.97 37.34
C ALA A 165 -10.05 13.17 37.08
N GLY A 166 -9.68 13.91 36.02
CA GLY A 166 -8.28 14.21 35.70
C GLY A 166 -7.90 13.79 34.26
N LYS A 167 -6.58 13.78 34.00
CA LYS A 167 -6.00 13.45 32.70
C LYS A 167 -5.66 11.98 32.61
N VAL A 168 -5.99 11.36 31.46
CA VAL A 168 -5.58 10.01 31.10
C VAL A 168 -4.60 10.11 29.92
N PRO A 169 -3.38 9.58 30.03
CA PRO A 169 -2.42 9.61 28.93
C PRO A 169 -2.88 8.72 27.76
N PRO A 170 -2.42 8.99 26.52
CA PRO A 170 -2.69 8.13 25.39
C PRO A 170 -1.95 6.79 25.52
N ALA A 171 -2.50 5.73 24.91
CA ALA A 171 -1.83 4.44 24.79
C ALA A 171 -0.56 4.55 23.95
N LYS A 172 0.47 3.77 24.32
CA LYS A 172 1.72 3.62 23.58
C LYS A 172 1.69 2.33 22.78
N VAL A 173 1.89 2.42 21.49
CA VAL A 173 1.85 1.28 20.55
C VAL A 173 3.21 1.12 19.89
N LEU A 174 3.78 -0.09 19.97
CA LEU A 174 4.93 -0.48 19.16
C LEU A 174 4.45 -1.29 17.95
N VAL A 175 4.91 -0.92 16.76
CA VAL A 175 4.73 -1.72 15.53
C VAL A 175 6.10 -2.28 15.11
N ALA A 176 6.26 -3.58 15.20
CA ALA A 176 7.46 -4.30 14.79
C ALA A 176 7.32 -4.81 13.36
N GLY A 177 7.94 -4.10 12.44
CA GLY A 177 7.83 -4.22 11.00
C GLY A 177 6.99 -3.08 10.39
N ALA A 178 7.58 -2.32 9.48
CA ALA A 178 6.94 -1.17 8.79
C ALA A 178 6.74 -1.46 7.29
N GLY A 179 6.35 -2.70 6.94
CA GLY A 179 5.83 -3.05 5.62
C GLY A 179 4.41 -2.53 5.42
N VAL A 180 3.71 -3.00 4.38
CA VAL A 180 2.35 -2.54 4.06
C VAL A 180 1.40 -2.69 5.25
N ALA A 181 1.43 -3.85 5.94
CA ALA A 181 0.62 -4.09 7.13
C ALA A 181 1.00 -3.18 8.30
N GLY A 182 2.31 -3.03 8.55
CA GLY A 182 2.80 -2.18 9.64
C GLY A 182 2.47 -0.71 9.42
N LEU A 183 2.64 -0.18 8.20
CA LEU A 183 2.25 1.19 7.87
C LEU A 183 0.75 1.43 8.03
N ALA A 184 -0.09 0.44 7.64
CA ALA A 184 -1.53 0.52 7.86
C ALA A 184 -1.87 0.52 9.37
N ALA A 185 -1.18 -0.30 10.17
CA ALA A 185 -1.34 -0.32 11.62
C ALA A 185 -0.89 1.01 12.26
N ILE A 186 0.24 1.59 11.83
CA ILE A 186 0.71 2.91 12.31
C ILE A 186 -0.35 3.98 12.04
N GLY A 187 -0.85 4.05 10.80
CA GLY A 187 -1.88 5.02 10.42
C GLY A 187 -3.17 4.86 11.23
N ALA A 188 -3.64 3.63 11.41
CA ALA A 188 -4.85 3.32 12.18
C ALA A 188 -4.67 3.67 13.67
N ALA A 189 -3.58 3.26 14.31
CA ALA A 189 -3.32 3.55 15.72
C ALA A 189 -3.16 5.05 15.99
N ARG A 190 -2.50 5.78 15.08
CA ARG A 190 -2.41 7.24 15.13
C ARG A 190 -3.76 7.91 14.99
N SER A 191 -4.61 7.42 14.08
CA SER A 191 -5.98 7.95 13.91
C SER A 191 -6.85 7.76 15.16
N LEU A 192 -6.60 6.70 15.94
CA LEU A 192 -7.21 6.48 17.25
C LEU A 192 -6.57 7.33 18.37
N GLY A 193 -5.52 8.10 18.09
CA GLY A 193 -4.88 9.02 19.01
C GLY A 193 -3.78 8.44 19.90
N ALA A 194 -3.26 7.23 19.58
CA ALA A 194 -2.15 6.62 20.28
C ALA A 194 -0.80 7.31 19.98
N VAL A 195 0.17 7.17 20.88
CA VAL A 195 1.59 7.42 20.61
C VAL A 195 2.15 6.17 19.96
N VAL A 196 2.56 6.27 18.68
CA VAL A 196 3.01 5.12 17.90
C VAL A 196 4.50 5.19 17.66
N ARG A 197 5.19 4.11 17.99
CA ARG A 197 6.58 3.85 17.66
C ARG A 197 6.65 2.67 16.70
N ALA A 198 7.62 2.68 15.80
CA ALA A 198 7.81 1.58 14.86
C ALA A 198 9.30 1.32 14.62
N THR A 199 9.63 0.06 14.35
CA THR A 199 10.97 -0.36 13.94
C THR A 199 10.89 -1.29 12.74
N ASP A 200 11.89 -1.23 11.88
CA ASP A 200 12.04 -2.10 10.69
C ASP A 200 13.53 -2.21 10.36
N PRO A 201 14.03 -3.35 9.92
CA PRO A 201 15.42 -3.49 9.51
C PRO A 201 15.80 -2.64 8.29
N ARG A 202 14.83 -2.17 7.51
CA ARG A 202 15.03 -1.33 6.33
C ARG A 202 14.99 0.14 6.70
N PRO A 203 16.11 0.87 6.60
CA PRO A 203 16.18 2.29 7.00
C PRO A 203 15.33 3.21 6.11
N GLU A 204 15.09 2.84 4.86
CA GLU A 204 14.31 3.62 3.89
C GLU A 204 12.83 3.80 4.28
N VAL A 205 12.28 2.94 5.15
CA VAL A 205 10.90 3.07 5.61
C VAL A 205 10.71 4.11 6.72
N ALA A 206 11.81 4.61 7.30
CA ALA A 206 11.77 5.58 8.40
C ALA A 206 10.99 6.86 8.05
N GLU A 207 11.14 7.35 6.81
CA GLU A 207 10.41 8.53 6.34
C GLU A 207 8.90 8.25 6.23
N GLN A 208 8.53 7.05 5.75
CA GLN A 208 7.13 6.63 5.65
C GLN A 208 6.47 6.55 7.03
N VAL A 209 7.17 5.98 8.03
CA VAL A 209 6.71 5.94 9.42
C VAL A 209 6.46 7.35 9.97
N ARG A 210 7.43 8.26 9.79
CA ARG A 210 7.31 9.65 10.25
C ARG A 210 6.19 10.40 9.54
N SER A 211 5.99 10.17 8.24
CA SER A 211 4.93 10.79 7.46
C SER A 211 3.53 10.40 7.95
N LEU A 212 3.38 9.21 8.52
CA LEU A 212 2.15 8.75 9.18
C LEU A 212 2.03 9.21 10.63
N GLY A 213 2.99 10.00 11.14
CA GLY A 213 3.03 10.52 12.49
C GLY A 213 3.54 9.53 13.53
N GLY A 214 4.19 8.45 13.13
CA GLY A 214 4.90 7.52 14.01
C GLY A 214 6.34 7.97 14.29
N GLU A 215 6.89 7.52 15.42
CA GLU A 215 8.30 7.64 15.76
C GLU A 215 9.04 6.39 15.25
N PHE A 216 10.07 6.57 14.42
CA PHE A 216 10.89 5.45 13.96
C PHE A 216 12.05 5.20 14.92
N LEU A 217 12.11 3.99 15.46
CA LEU A 217 13.17 3.53 16.34
C LEU A 217 14.24 2.79 15.50
N ALA A 218 15.38 3.43 15.29
CA ALA A 218 16.48 2.82 14.56
C ALA A 218 17.25 1.85 15.46
N VAL A 219 17.52 0.64 14.93
CA VAL A 219 18.49 -0.28 15.51
C VAL A 219 19.86 0.16 14.99
N GLY A 220 20.78 0.54 15.86
CA GLY A 220 22.03 1.30 15.60
C GLY A 220 23.09 0.64 14.69
N VAL A 221 22.68 -0.23 13.74
CA VAL A 221 23.55 -0.87 12.74
C VAL A 221 22.98 -0.62 11.35
N GLU A 222 23.82 -0.15 10.42
CA GLU A 222 23.45 -0.02 9.01
C GLU A 222 23.28 -1.39 8.37
N GLN A 223 22.13 -1.61 7.73
CA GLN A 223 21.83 -2.82 6.97
C GLN A 223 21.91 -2.53 5.46
N GLU A 224 22.32 -3.52 4.68
CA GLU A 224 22.29 -3.43 3.23
C GLU A 224 20.85 -3.31 2.70
N VAL A 225 20.64 -2.39 1.76
CA VAL A 225 19.33 -2.16 1.13
C VAL A 225 18.92 -3.38 0.30
N SER A 226 17.71 -3.88 0.52
CA SER A 226 17.13 -4.95 -0.29
C SER A 226 16.49 -4.40 -1.57
N THR A 227 16.65 -5.11 -2.68
CA THR A 227 16.07 -4.74 -3.98
C THR A 227 14.68 -5.33 -4.22
N ASP A 228 14.23 -6.28 -3.38
CA ASP A 228 12.96 -7.02 -3.54
C ASP A 228 11.84 -6.57 -2.58
N GLY A 229 12.12 -5.54 -1.76
CA GLY A 229 11.14 -4.94 -0.83
C GLY A 229 10.88 -5.75 0.45
N TYR A 230 11.57 -6.89 0.67
CA TYR A 230 11.61 -7.62 1.93
C TYR A 230 12.90 -7.31 2.69
N ALA A 231 12.85 -7.44 4.03
CA ALA A 231 14.06 -7.43 4.82
C ALA A 231 14.93 -8.66 4.47
N ARG A 232 16.22 -8.44 4.24
CA ARG A 232 17.20 -9.53 4.14
C ARG A 232 17.40 -10.17 5.51
N ALA A 233 18.09 -11.33 5.52
CA ALA A 233 18.56 -11.91 6.77
C ALA A 233 19.44 -10.88 7.49
N THR A 234 19.10 -10.61 8.75
CA THR A 234 19.76 -9.65 9.61
C THR A 234 21.11 -10.19 10.09
N SER A 235 22.04 -9.31 10.46
CA SER A 235 23.30 -9.70 11.08
C SER A 235 23.08 -10.07 12.56
N GLU A 236 23.96 -10.88 13.14
CA GLU A 236 23.91 -11.23 14.57
C GLU A 236 23.97 -9.97 15.47
N ASP A 237 24.72 -8.96 15.08
CA ASP A 237 24.78 -7.69 15.82
C ASP A 237 23.47 -6.92 15.75
N TYR A 238 22.81 -6.92 14.59
CA TYR A 238 21.48 -6.33 14.44
C TYR A 238 20.48 -7.07 15.33
N ASP A 239 20.45 -8.40 15.28
CA ASP A 239 19.49 -9.21 16.03
C ASP A 239 19.65 -8.99 17.53
N ARG A 240 20.89 -8.89 18.03
CA ARG A 240 21.18 -8.59 19.44
C ARG A 240 20.68 -7.21 19.87
N LEU A 241 20.94 -6.18 19.06
CA LEU A 241 20.48 -4.81 19.36
C LEU A 241 18.97 -4.65 19.19
N ALA A 242 18.38 -5.34 18.22
CA ALA A 242 16.93 -5.38 18.05
C ALA A 242 16.24 -6.06 19.24
N ALA A 243 16.79 -7.19 19.76
CA ALA A 243 16.28 -7.85 20.95
C ALA A 243 16.33 -6.93 22.18
N GLN A 244 17.42 -6.17 22.35
CA GLN A 244 17.51 -5.18 23.43
C GLN A 244 16.44 -4.08 23.28
N LEU A 245 16.25 -3.55 22.07
CA LEU A 245 15.23 -2.54 21.78
C LEU A 245 13.82 -3.09 22.09
N TYR A 246 13.52 -4.33 21.69
CA TYR A 246 12.22 -4.95 21.98
C TYR A 246 12.00 -5.12 23.48
N ALA A 247 13.01 -5.53 24.23
CA ALA A 247 12.94 -5.67 25.69
C ALA A 247 12.69 -4.32 26.39
N GLU A 248 13.35 -3.24 25.95
CA GLU A 248 13.14 -1.89 26.46
C GLU A 248 11.73 -1.39 26.14
N GLN A 249 11.27 -1.59 24.90
CA GLN A 249 9.93 -1.17 24.48
C GLN A 249 8.83 -1.98 25.17
N ALA A 250 8.98 -3.29 25.35
CA ALA A 250 8.00 -4.13 26.04
C ALA A 250 7.68 -3.64 27.45
N ALA A 251 8.67 -3.10 28.17
CA ALA A 251 8.47 -2.53 29.52
C ALA A 251 7.71 -1.19 29.51
N ASP A 252 7.73 -0.44 28.37
CA ASP A 252 7.16 0.91 28.30
C ASP A 252 5.82 0.97 27.56
N VAL A 253 5.62 0.15 26.51
CA VAL A 253 4.41 0.22 25.67
C VAL A 253 3.22 -0.52 26.32
N ASP A 254 2.04 -0.22 25.82
CA ASP A 254 0.78 -0.84 26.21
C ASP A 254 0.32 -1.88 25.18
N ILE A 255 0.72 -1.69 23.91
CA ILE A 255 0.30 -2.53 22.80
C ILE A 255 1.50 -2.80 21.90
N ILE A 256 1.65 -4.07 21.46
CA ILE A 256 2.64 -4.47 20.43
C ILE A 256 1.88 -5.08 19.24
N ILE A 257 2.23 -4.66 18.03
CA ILE A 257 1.74 -5.28 16.79
C ILE A 257 2.96 -5.76 16.00
N THR A 258 3.07 -7.05 15.76
CA THR A 258 4.19 -7.64 15.02
C THR A 258 3.73 -8.03 13.61
N THR A 259 4.53 -7.66 12.61
CA THR A 259 4.21 -7.89 11.19
C THR A 259 5.37 -8.52 10.40
N ALA A 260 6.39 -9.06 11.11
CA ALA A 260 7.56 -9.60 10.44
C ALA A 260 7.27 -10.98 9.84
N LEU A 261 7.09 -10.99 8.52
CA LEU A 261 6.85 -12.18 7.72
C LEU A 261 7.91 -12.30 6.64
N ILE A 262 8.47 -13.50 6.50
CA ILE A 262 9.37 -13.86 5.41
C ILE A 262 8.65 -14.94 4.59
N PRO A 263 8.28 -14.65 3.34
CA PRO A 263 7.57 -15.62 2.51
C PRO A 263 8.32 -16.96 2.40
N GLY A 264 7.60 -18.07 2.62
CA GLY A 264 8.14 -19.41 2.51
C GLY A 264 9.08 -19.86 3.63
N ARG A 265 9.16 -19.10 4.74
CA ARG A 265 9.96 -19.45 5.93
C ARG A 265 9.15 -19.25 7.20
N PRO A 266 9.49 -19.96 8.30
CA PRO A 266 8.95 -19.65 9.62
C PRO A 266 9.19 -18.18 9.99
N ALA A 267 8.23 -17.59 10.69
CA ALA A 267 8.35 -16.21 11.15
C ALA A 267 9.50 -16.07 12.17
N PRO A 268 10.29 -14.99 12.12
CA PRO A 268 11.34 -14.74 13.10
C PRO A 268 10.71 -14.48 14.48
N ARG A 269 11.34 -14.98 15.54
CA ARG A 269 10.95 -14.68 16.91
C ARG A 269 11.49 -13.30 17.28
N LEU A 270 10.60 -12.33 17.53
CA LEU A 270 10.95 -10.96 17.87
C LEU A 270 10.75 -10.65 19.35
N ILE A 271 9.68 -11.17 19.94
CA ILE A 271 9.27 -10.92 21.33
C ILE A 271 9.36 -12.24 22.11
N THR A 272 10.19 -12.28 23.11
CA THR A 272 10.41 -13.46 23.95
C THR A 272 9.38 -13.54 25.08
N ALA A 273 9.30 -14.70 25.76
CA ALA A 273 8.46 -14.84 26.94
C ALA A 273 8.89 -13.88 28.08
N GLU A 274 10.19 -13.57 28.18
CA GLU A 274 10.69 -12.59 29.16
C GLU A 274 10.21 -11.18 28.83
N ASP A 275 10.15 -10.80 27.55
CA ASP A 275 9.63 -9.50 27.11
C ASP A 275 8.14 -9.39 27.42
N VAL A 276 7.36 -10.45 27.14
CA VAL A 276 5.94 -10.53 27.50
C VAL A 276 5.75 -10.40 29.01
N ALA A 277 6.58 -11.06 29.81
CA ALA A 277 6.51 -10.98 31.27
C ALA A 277 6.84 -9.57 31.84
N ARG A 278 7.59 -8.74 31.08
CA ARG A 278 7.89 -7.34 31.44
C ARG A 278 6.77 -6.37 31.11
N MET A 279 5.81 -6.77 30.26
CA MET A 279 4.69 -5.90 29.89
C MET A 279 3.74 -5.67 31.06
N LYS A 280 3.09 -4.54 31.05
CA LYS A 280 2.10 -4.18 32.07
C LYS A 280 0.86 -5.08 31.98
N SER A 281 0.26 -5.42 33.13
CA SER A 281 -1.04 -6.09 33.17
C SER A 281 -2.09 -5.35 32.34
N GLY A 282 -2.89 -6.10 31.56
CA GLY A 282 -3.87 -5.57 30.62
C GLY A 282 -3.27 -5.04 29.31
N SER A 283 -1.99 -5.29 29.04
CA SER A 283 -1.38 -5.02 27.73
C SER A 283 -1.85 -6.01 26.66
N VAL A 284 -1.73 -5.63 25.39
CA VAL A 284 -2.19 -6.46 24.27
C VAL A 284 -1.07 -6.60 23.23
N ILE A 285 -0.89 -7.82 22.74
CA ILE A 285 -0.03 -8.11 21.59
C ILE A 285 -0.88 -8.68 20.48
N VAL A 286 -0.73 -8.16 19.25
CA VAL A 286 -1.30 -8.76 18.05
C VAL A 286 -0.18 -9.29 17.18
N ASP A 287 -0.10 -10.61 17.08
CA ASP A 287 0.90 -11.31 16.28
C ASP A 287 0.32 -11.67 14.92
N MET A 288 0.65 -10.87 13.91
CA MET A 288 0.16 -11.07 12.54
C MET A 288 0.87 -12.21 11.81
N ALA A 289 1.95 -12.74 12.39
CA ALA A 289 2.71 -13.86 11.83
C ALA A 289 2.27 -15.22 12.39
N ALA A 290 1.21 -15.28 13.19
CA ALA A 290 0.75 -16.47 13.90
C ALA A 290 0.57 -17.71 13.01
N ALA A 291 0.12 -17.55 11.76
CA ALA A 291 -0.02 -18.65 10.79
C ALA A 291 1.32 -19.31 10.40
N GLN A 292 2.45 -18.62 10.59
CA GLN A 292 3.80 -19.09 10.23
C GLN A 292 4.69 -19.28 11.48
N GLY A 293 4.09 -19.61 12.60
CA GLY A 293 4.78 -19.88 13.87
C GLY A 293 4.88 -18.70 14.82
N GLY A 294 4.51 -17.50 14.38
CA GLY A 294 4.43 -16.28 15.18
C GLY A 294 5.76 -15.59 15.46
N ASN A 295 5.69 -14.26 15.62
CA ASN A 295 6.81 -13.42 16.06
C ASN A 295 6.93 -13.35 17.59
N VAL A 296 5.91 -13.78 18.31
CA VAL A 296 5.79 -13.64 19.76
C VAL A 296 5.78 -15.03 20.41
N GLU A 297 6.59 -15.22 21.43
CA GLU A 297 6.55 -16.45 22.21
C GLU A 297 5.24 -16.53 23.00
N GLY A 298 4.60 -17.71 22.97
CA GLY A 298 3.27 -17.90 23.55
C GLY A 298 2.12 -17.64 22.59
N THR A 299 2.36 -17.20 21.35
CA THR A 299 1.33 -17.09 20.32
C THR A 299 0.72 -18.45 20.01
N VAL A 300 -0.63 -18.50 19.99
CA VAL A 300 -1.40 -19.67 19.54
C VAL A 300 -2.19 -19.30 18.28
N ALA A 301 -1.89 -19.97 17.18
CA ALA A 301 -2.54 -19.70 15.90
C ALA A 301 -4.08 -19.83 15.99
N GLY A 302 -4.79 -18.85 15.46
CA GLY A 302 -6.26 -18.79 15.44
C GLY A 302 -6.91 -18.39 16.77
N LYS A 303 -6.13 -18.12 17.84
CA LYS A 303 -6.69 -17.84 19.18
C LYS A 303 -6.16 -16.54 19.77
N ALA A 304 -6.91 -16.03 20.74
CA ALA A 304 -6.43 -15.06 21.72
C ALA A 304 -6.18 -15.82 23.04
N VAL A 305 -5.03 -15.62 23.65
CA VAL A 305 -4.62 -16.22 24.92
C VAL A 305 -4.21 -15.15 25.91
N VAL A 306 -4.45 -15.37 27.21
CA VAL A 306 -4.04 -14.45 28.27
C VAL A 306 -2.92 -15.12 29.06
N THR A 307 -1.85 -14.40 29.30
CA THR A 307 -0.68 -14.88 30.07
C THR A 307 -0.89 -14.70 31.57
N ASP A 308 0.00 -15.31 32.39
CA ASP A 308 -0.07 -15.24 33.87
C ASP A 308 0.03 -13.80 34.40
N ASN A 309 0.70 -12.89 33.68
CA ASN A 309 0.78 -11.47 34.00
C ASN A 309 -0.30 -10.61 33.32
N ASP A 310 -1.40 -11.24 32.86
CA ASP A 310 -2.59 -10.60 32.28
C ASP A 310 -2.28 -9.82 30.99
N VAL A 311 -1.38 -10.32 30.13
CA VAL A 311 -1.15 -9.82 28.79
C VAL A 311 -1.94 -10.67 27.79
N THR A 312 -2.74 -10.03 26.96
CA THR A 312 -3.50 -10.72 25.91
C THR A 312 -2.69 -10.82 24.63
N ILE A 313 -2.39 -12.05 24.17
CA ILE A 313 -1.73 -12.32 22.88
C ILE A 313 -2.79 -12.79 21.88
N ILE A 314 -2.99 -12.02 20.81
CA ILE A 314 -3.94 -12.29 19.73
C ILE A 314 -3.17 -12.86 18.54
N GLY A 315 -3.38 -14.14 18.23
CA GLY A 315 -2.76 -14.87 17.12
C GLY A 315 -3.75 -15.21 16.00
N TYR A 316 -4.67 -14.31 15.66
CA TYR A 316 -5.63 -14.56 14.58
C TYR A 316 -4.93 -14.68 13.22
N THR A 317 -5.23 -15.76 12.49
CA THR A 317 -4.54 -16.12 11.24
C THR A 317 -5.15 -15.48 10.00
N ASP A 318 -6.40 -15.04 10.08
CA ASP A 318 -7.10 -14.36 8.97
C ASP A 318 -7.72 -13.03 9.44
N LEU A 319 -6.88 -12.04 9.62
CA LEU A 319 -7.31 -10.67 9.94
C LEU A 319 -8.08 -10.01 8.78
N PRO A 320 -7.73 -10.22 7.49
CA PRO A 320 -8.51 -9.67 6.38
C PRO A 320 -9.95 -10.19 6.32
N GLY A 321 -10.16 -11.47 6.56
CA GLY A 321 -11.50 -12.08 6.58
C GLY A 321 -12.41 -11.53 7.68
N ARG A 322 -11.84 -10.90 8.72
CA ARG A 322 -12.61 -10.19 9.77
C ARG A 322 -13.13 -8.82 9.30
N LEU A 323 -12.85 -8.41 8.05
CA LEU A 323 -13.45 -7.30 7.33
C LEU A 323 -13.95 -7.79 5.95
N PRO A 324 -14.89 -8.76 5.92
CA PRO A 324 -15.16 -9.58 4.74
C PRO A 324 -15.60 -8.76 3.53
N ALA A 325 -16.47 -7.77 3.70
CA ALA A 325 -16.95 -6.94 2.61
C ALA A 325 -15.83 -6.12 1.98
N GLN A 326 -14.96 -5.48 2.80
CA GLN A 326 -13.83 -4.70 2.32
C GLN A 326 -12.79 -5.61 1.63
N ALA A 327 -12.48 -6.75 2.26
CA ALA A 327 -11.51 -7.69 1.74
C ALA A 327 -11.95 -8.26 0.38
N SER A 328 -13.21 -8.68 0.26
CA SER A 328 -13.80 -9.15 -1.00
C SER A 328 -13.80 -8.06 -2.08
N GLN A 329 -14.11 -6.81 -1.71
CA GLN A 329 -14.10 -5.69 -2.65
C GLN A 329 -12.70 -5.41 -3.20
N LEU A 330 -11.66 -5.43 -2.35
CA LEU A 330 -10.29 -5.20 -2.80
C LEU A 330 -9.75 -6.40 -3.58
N TYR A 331 -9.99 -7.63 -3.10
CA TYR A 331 -9.63 -8.85 -3.82
C TYR A 331 -10.27 -8.88 -5.22
N GLY A 332 -11.59 -8.71 -5.30
CA GLY A 332 -12.31 -8.67 -6.57
C GLY A 332 -11.84 -7.53 -7.48
N THR A 333 -11.37 -6.40 -6.92
CA THR A 333 -10.77 -5.32 -7.71
C THR A 333 -9.42 -5.73 -8.30
N ASN A 334 -8.56 -6.43 -7.54
CA ASN A 334 -7.31 -6.99 -8.06
C ASN A 334 -7.60 -8.01 -9.18
N VAL A 335 -8.59 -8.89 -8.98
CA VAL A 335 -9.02 -9.85 -10.02
C VAL A 335 -9.55 -9.14 -11.27
N VAL A 336 -10.40 -8.12 -11.13
CA VAL A 336 -10.87 -7.31 -12.28
C VAL A 336 -9.71 -6.65 -13.03
N ASN A 337 -8.66 -6.20 -12.32
CA ASN A 337 -7.49 -5.62 -12.97
C ASN A 337 -6.70 -6.69 -13.75
N LEU A 338 -6.59 -7.91 -13.23
CA LEU A 338 -6.05 -9.05 -13.97
C LEU A 338 -6.90 -9.36 -15.21
N MET A 339 -8.23 -9.46 -15.06
CA MET A 339 -9.13 -9.74 -16.18
C MET A 339 -9.05 -8.68 -17.28
N LYS A 340 -8.82 -7.40 -16.93
CA LYS A 340 -8.54 -6.35 -17.95
C LYS A 340 -7.26 -6.61 -18.74
N LEU A 341 -6.21 -7.11 -18.08
CA LEU A 341 -4.95 -7.50 -18.73
C LEU A 341 -5.17 -8.69 -19.66
N LEU A 342 -6.00 -9.65 -19.25
CA LEU A 342 -6.31 -10.87 -20.00
C LEU A 342 -7.39 -10.67 -21.07
N THR A 343 -8.02 -9.49 -21.15
CA THR A 343 -9.12 -9.20 -22.09
C THR A 343 -8.86 -7.91 -22.86
N PRO A 344 -7.82 -7.84 -23.68
CA PRO A 344 -7.46 -6.62 -24.41
C PRO A 344 -8.56 -6.14 -25.37
N GLY A 345 -9.36 -7.07 -25.93
CA GLY A 345 -10.49 -6.79 -26.83
C GLY A 345 -11.75 -6.30 -26.12
N LYS A 346 -11.87 -6.49 -24.82
CA LYS A 346 -13.10 -6.26 -24.03
C LYS A 346 -14.33 -6.98 -24.63
N ASP A 347 -14.11 -8.13 -25.19
CA ASP A 347 -15.05 -8.96 -25.96
C ASP A 347 -15.53 -10.20 -25.18
N GLY A 348 -15.26 -10.23 -23.86
CA GLY A 348 -15.60 -11.37 -23.02
C GLY A 348 -14.74 -12.62 -23.28
N ARG A 349 -13.53 -12.44 -23.81
CA ARG A 349 -12.62 -13.55 -24.14
C ARG A 349 -11.29 -13.38 -23.44
N LEU A 350 -10.92 -14.38 -22.67
CA LEU A 350 -9.61 -14.45 -22.04
C LEU A 350 -8.55 -14.83 -23.08
N VAL A 351 -7.53 -13.99 -23.20
CA VAL A 351 -6.35 -14.22 -24.03
C VAL A 351 -5.13 -14.23 -23.09
N LEU A 352 -4.47 -15.38 -23.00
CA LEU A 352 -3.25 -15.53 -22.20
C LEU A 352 -2.03 -15.29 -23.09
N ASP A 353 -1.36 -14.17 -22.87
CA ASP A 353 -0.08 -13.84 -23.50
C ASP A 353 1.07 -14.35 -22.62
N PHE A 354 1.73 -15.43 -23.08
CA PHE A 354 2.81 -16.05 -22.32
C PHE A 354 4.17 -15.35 -22.50
N ASP A 355 4.26 -14.41 -23.41
CA ASP A 355 5.43 -13.52 -23.57
C ASP A 355 5.38 -12.35 -22.57
N ASP A 356 4.17 -12.02 -22.06
CA ASP A 356 4.00 -11.07 -20.97
C ASP A 356 4.52 -11.65 -19.65
N VAL A 357 5.53 -10.99 -19.07
CA VAL A 357 6.19 -11.41 -17.82
C VAL A 357 5.21 -11.56 -16.66
N VAL A 358 4.17 -10.70 -16.57
CA VAL A 358 3.18 -10.76 -15.48
C VAL A 358 2.32 -12.02 -15.62
N GLN A 359 1.75 -12.21 -16.80
CA GLN A 359 0.87 -13.34 -17.07
C GLN A 359 1.63 -14.67 -16.95
N ARG A 360 2.86 -14.74 -17.47
CA ARG A 360 3.72 -15.92 -17.34
C ARG A 360 4.07 -16.23 -15.89
N SER A 361 4.41 -15.20 -15.07
CA SER A 361 4.76 -15.41 -13.66
C SER A 361 3.57 -15.90 -12.83
N MET A 362 2.38 -15.45 -13.13
CA MET A 362 1.16 -15.86 -12.43
C MET A 362 0.64 -17.24 -12.88
N THR A 363 0.98 -17.69 -14.08
CA THR A 363 0.51 -18.98 -14.61
C THR A 363 1.33 -20.11 -13.99
N VAL A 364 0.71 -20.91 -13.14
CA VAL A 364 1.35 -22.04 -12.44
C VAL A 364 1.09 -23.39 -13.14
N VAL A 365 -0.03 -23.48 -13.86
CA VAL A 365 -0.38 -24.61 -14.74
C VAL A 365 -0.96 -24.05 -16.03
N ARG A 366 -0.54 -24.56 -17.18
CA ARG A 366 -1.04 -24.20 -18.50
C ARG A 366 -1.52 -25.43 -19.25
N ALA A 367 -2.84 -25.54 -19.44
CA ALA A 367 -3.46 -26.69 -20.13
C ALA A 367 -2.99 -28.08 -19.62
N GLY A 368 -2.80 -28.18 -18.27
CA GLY A 368 -2.31 -29.40 -17.63
C GLY A 368 -0.78 -29.51 -17.54
N GLU A 369 -0.04 -28.57 -18.10
CA GLU A 369 1.42 -28.52 -17.97
C GLU A 369 1.83 -27.61 -16.81
N LYS A 370 2.67 -28.12 -15.90
CA LYS A 370 3.22 -27.34 -14.78
C LYS A 370 4.25 -26.34 -15.29
N THR A 371 3.99 -25.05 -15.06
CA THR A 371 4.84 -23.93 -15.48
C THR A 371 5.54 -23.22 -14.31
N TRP A 372 5.31 -23.69 -13.08
CA TRP A 372 5.97 -23.18 -11.86
C TRP A 372 7.24 -23.98 -11.52
N PRO A 373 8.36 -23.34 -11.08
CA PRO A 373 8.55 -21.89 -10.94
C PRO A 373 8.75 -21.19 -12.30
N PRO A 374 8.34 -19.92 -12.44
CA PRO A 374 8.57 -19.16 -13.67
C PRO A 374 10.06 -18.93 -13.89
N PRO A 375 10.51 -18.72 -15.14
CA PRO A 375 11.87 -18.30 -15.41
C PRO A 375 12.20 -17.00 -14.65
N PRO A 376 13.44 -16.84 -14.15
CA PRO A 376 13.83 -15.63 -13.45
C PRO A 376 13.59 -14.42 -14.34
N VAL A 377 12.89 -13.41 -13.79
CA VAL A 377 12.68 -12.13 -14.48
C VAL A 377 14.03 -11.43 -14.53
N GLN A 378 14.65 -11.34 -15.70
CA GLN A 378 15.78 -10.44 -15.90
C GLN A 378 15.22 -9.02 -15.82
N VAL A 379 15.40 -8.36 -14.66
CA VAL A 379 15.21 -6.93 -14.58
C VAL A 379 16.26 -6.32 -15.49
N SER A 380 15.83 -5.77 -16.64
CA SER A 380 16.74 -5.10 -17.56
C SER A 380 17.40 -3.96 -16.80
N ALA A 381 18.64 -4.19 -16.36
CA ALA A 381 19.51 -3.11 -15.96
C ALA A 381 19.63 -2.17 -17.18
N ALA A 382 19.55 -0.88 -16.94
CA ALA A 382 19.77 0.12 -17.99
C ALA A 382 21.01 -0.25 -18.82
N PRO A 383 20.99 -0.04 -20.16
CA PRO A 383 22.08 -0.48 -21.01
C PRO A 383 23.42 0.04 -20.49
N ALA A 384 24.30 -0.91 -20.17
CA ALA A 384 25.68 -0.57 -19.83
C ALA A 384 26.35 0.08 -21.06
N PRO A 385 27.15 1.14 -20.89
CA PRO A 385 27.95 1.67 -21.99
C PRO A 385 28.88 0.58 -22.52
N ALA A 386 29.02 0.49 -23.86
CA ALA A 386 29.83 -0.50 -24.56
C ALA A 386 31.26 -0.57 -24.03
N PRO A 387 31.87 -1.77 -23.93
CA PRO A 387 33.22 -1.92 -23.40
C PRO A 387 34.27 -1.41 -24.41
N ALA A 388 35.02 -0.39 -24.02
CA ALA A 388 36.31 -0.10 -24.63
C ALA A 388 37.37 -1.07 -24.06
N GLY A 389 38.11 -1.66 -24.95
CA GLY A 389 39.07 -2.75 -24.82
C GLY A 389 39.92 -2.86 -23.57
N GLY A 390 40.27 -4.10 -23.32
CA GLY A 390 40.81 -4.73 -22.14
C GLY A 390 42.05 -4.13 -21.48
N THR A 391 42.12 -4.44 -20.21
CA THR A 391 43.31 -4.86 -19.45
C THR A 391 42.90 -5.28 -18.04
N GLU A 392 43.49 -6.33 -17.52
CA GLU A 392 43.61 -7.01 -16.22
C GLU A 392 42.75 -6.63 -14.99
N PRO A 393 42.45 -7.60 -14.10
CA PRO A 393 41.49 -7.42 -13.02
C PRO A 393 42.10 -6.68 -11.82
N ALA A 394 41.55 -5.51 -11.54
CA ALA A 394 41.77 -4.80 -10.28
C ALA A 394 40.56 -4.92 -9.36
N ALA A 395 40.83 -4.95 -8.06
CA ALA A 395 39.91 -5.14 -6.93
C ALA A 395 38.63 -4.29 -6.97
N PRO A 396 37.56 -4.66 -6.22
CA PRO A 396 36.24 -4.05 -6.31
C PRO A 396 36.28 -2.57 -5.89
N SER A 397 36.07 -1.69 -6.88
CA SER A 397 35.94 -0.26 -6.66
C SER A 397 34.46 0.07 -6.36
N THR A 398 34.23 0.71 -5.22
CA THR A 398 33.00 1.43 -4.84
C THR A 398 32.50 2.32 -5.98
N PRO A 399 31.16 2.44 -6.20
CA PRO A 399 30.60 3.36 -7.17
C PRO A 399 31.01 4.80 -6.86
N PRO A 400 31.35 5.63 -7.85
CA PRO A 400 31.72 7.02 -7.59
C PRO A 400 30.50 7.75 -7.00
N ALA A 401 30.62 8.22 -5.78
CA ALA A 401 29.73 9.19 -5.18
C ALA A 401 29.56 10.36 -6.15
N LYS A 402 28.32 10.80 -6.41
CA LYS A 402 28.05 12.07 -7.11
C LYS A 402 28.94 13.12 -6.45
N PRO A 403 29.68 13.93 -7.21
CA PRO A 403 30.56 14.93 -6.62
C PRO A 403 29.71 15.78 -5.67
N ALA A 404 30.02 15.73 -4.39
CA ALA A 404 29.43 16.61 -3.41
C ALA A 404 29.71 18.04 -3.88
N ARG A 405 28.66 18.81 -4.11
CA ARG A 405 28.83 20.23 -4.40
C ARG A 405 29.64 20.81 -3.25
N PRO A 406 30.77 21.45 -3.52
CA PRO A 406 31.62 21.98 -2.45
C PRO A 406 30.76 22.89 -1.56
N ALA A 407 30.87 22.74 -0.24
CA ALA A 407 30.03 23.46 0.74
C ALA A 407 30.03 24.99 0.52
N TRP A 408 31.12 25.54 -0.05
CA TRP A 408 31.20 26.95 -0.38
C TRP A 408 30.23 27.39 -1.49
N SER A 409 29.77 26.48 -2.37
CA SER A 409 28.80 26.84 -3.44
C SER A 409 27.44 27.22 -2.88
N SER A 410 27.01 26.64 -1.76
CA SER A 410 25.79 27.00 -1.05
C SER A 410 25.93 28.39 -0.40
N TYR A 411 27.09 28.66 0.20
CA TYR A 411 27.39 29.97 0.77
C TYR A 411 27.58 31.06 -0.30
N ALA A 412 28.15 30.70 -1.45
CA ALA A 412 28.28 31.61 -2.59
C ALA A 412 26.90 32.00 -3.16
N LEU A 413 25.96 31.06 -3.23
CA LEU A 413 24.60 31.32 -3.72
C LEU A 413 23.81 32.21 -2.72
N VAL A 414 23.96 31.94 -1.42
CA VAL A 414 23.38 32.78 -0.36
C VAL A 414 24.01 34.18 -0.36
N GLY A 415 25.34 34.25 -0.51
CA GLY A 415 26.08 35.51 -0.62
C GLY A 415 25.69 36.33 -1.86
N ALA A 416 25.54 35.67 -3.02
CA ALA A 416 25.06 36.32 -4.25
C ALA A 416 23.61 36.82 -4.11
N GLY A 417 22.74 36.04 -3.46
CA GLY A 417 21.37 36.44 -3.14
C GLY A 417 21.31 37.65 -2.19
N ALA A 418 22.12 37.62 -1.15
CA ALA A 418 22.22 38.74 -0.20
C ALA A 418 22.79 40.02 -0.85
N LEU A 419 23.80 39.89 -1.71
CA LEU A 419 24.35 40.99 -2.49
C LEU A 419 23.33 41.56 -3.47
N ALA A 420 22.60 40.72 -4.19
CA ALA A 420 21.53 41.17 -5.09
C ALA A 420 20.43 41.91 -4.32
N LEU A 421 20.03 41.41 -3.15
CA LEU A 421 19.05 42.03 -2.27
C LEU A 421 19.56 43.39 -1.79
N PHE A 422 20.83 43.46 -1.37
CA PHE A 422 21.47 44.70 -0.94
C PHE A 422 21.51 45.75 -2.07
N LEU A 423 21.91 45.33 -3.28
CA LEU A 423 21.95 46.24 -4.44
C LEU A 423 20.56 46.74 -4.81
N VAL A 424 19.54 45.87 -4.81
CA VAL A 424 18.15 46.27 -5.06
C VAL A 424 17.69 47.27 -4.03
N THR A 425 17.95 47.05 -2.73
CA THR A 425 17.54 47.97 -1.66
C THR A 425 18.33 49.27 -1.66
N ALA A 426 19.63 49.25 -2.00
CA ALA A 426 20.48 50.44 -2.01
C ALA A 426 20.17 51.42 -3.16
N PHE A 427 19.71 50.89 -4.32
CA PHE A 427 19.45 51.70 -5.52
C PHE A 427 17.95 51.89 -5.82
N SER A 428 17.04 51.40 -4.95
CA SER A 428 15.60 51.53 -5.13
C SER A 428 15.05 52.81 -4.48
N PRO A 429 13.99 53.42 -5.08
CA PRO A 429 13.26 54.52 -4.43
C PRO A 429 12.65 54.06 -3.08
N SER A 430 12.60 55.00 -2.11
CA SER A 430 12.13 54.71 -0.75
C SER A 430 10.73 54.08 -0.67
N GLN A 431 9.85 54.36 -1.62
CA GLN A 431 8.52 53.74 -1.72
C GLN A 431 8.60 52.26 -2.06
N LEU A 432 9.55 51.86 -2.92
CA LEU A 432 9.76 50.47 -3.32
C LEU A 432 10.33 49.61 -2.19
N ILE A 433 11.18 50.20 -1.34
CA ILE A 433 11.81 49.51 -0.20
C ILE A 433 10.76 48.97 0.77
N GLY A 434 9.73 49.77 1.07
CA GLY A 434 8.62 49.36 1.95
C GLY A 434 7.86 48.14 1.39
N HIS A 435 7.47 48.18 0.11
CA HIS A 435 6.79 47.08 -0.53
C HIS A 435 7.65 45.82 -0.64
N PHE A 436 8.95 45.98 -0.91
CA PHE A 436 9.91 44.90 -1.02
C PHE A 436 10.15 44.21 0.33
N THR A 437 10.23 44.99 1.40
CA THR A 437 10.36 44.45 2.76
C THR A 437 9.16 43.60 3.15
N VAL A 438 7.95 44.09 2.88
CA VAL A 438 6.72 43.30 3.12
C VAL A 438 6.69 42.03 2.30
N PHE A 439 7.12 42.09 1.03
CA PHE A 439 7.19 40.93 0.15
C PHE A 439 8.16 39.86 0.65
N VAL A 440 9.38 40.23 1.01
CA VAL A 440 10.39 39.31 1.56
C VAL A 440 9.92 38.70 2.87
N LEU A 441 9.35 39.51 3.76
CA LEU A 441 8.81 39.05 5.04
C LEU A 441 7.66 38.04 4.81
N ALA A 442 6.76 38.33 3.86
CA ALA A 442 5.66 37.42 3.50
C ALA A 442 6.18 36.06 2.96
N ILE A 443 7.24 36.08 2.15
CA ILE A 443 7.87 34.83 1.64
C ILE A 443 8.46 34.03 2.81
N VAL A 444 9.23 34.68 3.70
CA VAL A 444 9.88 33.99 4.84
C VAL A 444 8.83 33.42 5.80
N ILE A 445 7.82 34.20 6.17
CA ILE A 445 6.76 33.72 7.04
C ILE A 445 5.96 32.62 6.37
N GLY A 446 5.60 32.79 5.07
CA GLY A 446 4.86 31.79 4.29
C GLY A 446 5.60 30.47 4.20
N PHE A 447 6.90 30.48 3.92
CA PHE A 447 7.73 29.29 3.88
C PHE A 447 7.79 28.58 5.25
N TYR A 448 7.97 29.34 6.33
CA TYR A 448 8.04 28.79 7.69
C TYR A 448 6.69 28.20 8.14
N VAL A 449 5.59 28.90 7.83
CA VAL A 449 4.24 28.43 8.16
C VAL A 449 3.89 27.17 7.38
N ILE A 450 4.12 27.17 6.05
CA ILE A 450 3.78 26.01 5.20
C ILE A 450 4.63 24.80 5.55
N GLY A 451 5.93 24.98 5.83
CA GLY A 451 6.84 23.90 6.19
C GLY A 451 6.49 23.18 7.49
N ASN A 452 5.75 23.82 8.39
CA ASN A 452 5.34 23.24 9.68
C ASN A 452 3.87 22.82 9.74
N VAL A 453 3.14 22.85 8.61
CA VAL A 453 1.75 22.39 8.56
C VAL A 453 1.69 20.88 8.36
N HIS A 454 0.87 20.19 9.15
CA HIS A 454 0.61 18.76 8.99
C HIS A 454 0.10 18.43 7.58
N HIS A 455 0.61 17.32 6.97
CA HIS A 455 0.25 16.87 5.62
C HIS A 455 -1.26 16.76 5.39
N ALA A 456 -2.03 16.41 6.41
CA ALA A 456 -3.49 16.35 6.34
C ALA A 456 -4.15 17.72 6.02
N LEU A 457 -3.47 18.83 6.32
CA LEU A 457 -3.96 20.18 6.06
C LEU A 457 -3.41 20.78 4.76
N HIS A 458 -2.50 20.12 4.05
CA HIS A 458 -1.97 20.62 2.78
C HIS A 458 -3.08 20.76 1.72
N THR A 459 -4.06 19.89 1.73
CA THR A 459 -5.19 19.91 0.78
C THR A 459 -6.12 21.11 0.98
N PRO A 460 -6.61 21.41 2.21
CA PRO A 460 -7.33 22.65 2.48
C PRO A 460 -6.49 23.89 2.18
N LEU A 461 -5.17 23.85 2.46
CA LEU A 461 -4.27 24.98 2.19
C LEU A 461 -4.15 25.27 0.68
N MET A 462 -4.12 24.24 -0.18
CA MET A 462 -4.12 24.43 -1.64
C MET A 462 -5.36 25.19 -2.12
N SER A 463 -6.53 24.98 -1.50
CA SER A 463 -7.74 25.74 -1.81
C SER A 463 -7.65 27.19 -1.36
N VAL A 464 -7.01 27.47 -0.22
CA VAL A 464 -6.80 28.84 0.27
C VAL A 464 -5.79 29.59 -0.61
N THR A 465 -4.72 28.94 -1.08
CA THR A 465 -3.75 29.57 -2.00
C THR A 465 -4.37 29.97 -3.34
N ASN A 466 -5.44 29.31 -3.79
CA ASN A 466 -6.19 29.73 -4.96
C ASN A 466 -6.89 31.08 -4.77
N ALA A 467 -7.35 31.39 -3.56
CA ALA A 467 -7.92 32.71 -3.25
C ALA A 467 -6.87 33.82 -3.36
N ILE A 468 -5.61 33.56 -2.95
CA ILE A 468 -4.49 34.50 -3.12
C ILE A 468 -4.21 34.77 -4.59
N SER A 469 -4.26 33.75 -5.44
CA SER A 469 -4.12 33.92 -6.90
C SER A 469 -5.23 34.80 -7.48
N GLY A 470 -6.44 34.79 -6.92
CA GLY A 470 -7.52 35.70 -7.26
C GLY A 470 -7.17 37.18 -6.98
N ILE A 471 -6.50 37.46 -5.87
CA ILE A 471 -6.03 38.82 -5.54
C ILE A 471 -4.99 39.30 -6.56
N VAL A 472 -4.09 38.42 -7.01
CA VAL A 472 -3.09 38.72 -8.05
C VAL A 472 -3.77 39.10 -9.36
N VAL A 473 -4.84 38.40 -9.77
CA VAL A 473 -5.63 38.72 -10.98
C VAL A 473 -6.23 40.13 -10.87
N VAL A 474 -6.86 40.46 -9.72
CA VAL A 474 -7.45 41.79 -9.50
C VAL A 474 -6.37 42.87 -9.53
N GLY A 475 -5.24 42.65 -8.86
CA GLY A 475 -4.12 43.59 -8.84
C GLY A 475 -3.53 43.85 -10.23
N ALA A 476 -3.39 42.79 -11.05
CA ALA A 476 -2.90 42.90 -12.42
C ALA A 476 -3.90 43.59 -13.34
N LEU A 477 -5.20 43.34 -13.18
CA LEU A 477 -6.25 44.04 -13.93
C LEU A 477 -6.24 45.57 -13.70
N LEU A 478 -6.01 45.98 -12.46
CA LEU A 478 -5.91 47.41 -12.10
C LEU A 478 -4.70 48.10 -12.74
N GLN A 479 -3.68 47.36 -13.17
CA GLN A 479 -2.49 47.93 -13.81
C GLN A 479 -2.65 48.06 -15.34
N ILE A 480 -3.68 47.42 -15.94
CA ILE A 480 -3.96 47.54 -17.36
C ILE A 480 -4.58 48.92 -17.66
N GLY A 481 -3.98 49.68 -18.57
CA GLY A 481 -4.48 50.99 -18.98
C GLY A 481 -3.67 52.21 -18.52
N HIS A 482 -2.57 51.98 -17.78
CA HIS A 482 -1.66 53.07 -17.31
C HIS A 482 -0.63 53.52 -18.37
N GLY A 483 -0.84 53.20 -19.65
CA GLY A 483 -0.07 53.74 -20.80
C GLY A 483 1.38 53.19 -20.94
N ASN A 484 1.82 52.30 -20.10
CA ASN A 484 3.14 51.65 -20.21
C ASN A 484 3.00 50.21 -20.75
N THR A 485 3.51 49.98 -21.98
CA THR A 485 3.43 48.69 -22.66
C THR A 485 4.05 47.54 -21.87
N ALA A 486 5.17 47.79 -21.18
CA ALA A 486 5.82 46.75 -20.35
C ALA A 486 4.93 46.34 -19.17
N VAL A 487 4.30 47.28 -18.48
CA VAL A 487 3.37 47.01 -17.39
C VAL A 487 2.16 46.21 -17.91
N THR A 488 1.61 46.59 -19.07
CA THR A 488 0.49 45.86 -19.68
C THR A 488 0.84 44.43 -20.01
N VAL A 489 2.01 44.18 -20.63
CA VAL A 489 2.47 42.80 -20.98
C VAL A 489 2.68 41.96 -19.70
N LEU A 490 3.33 42.53 -18.67
CA LEU A 490 3.53 41.84 -17.40
C LEU A 490 2.19 41.54 -16.70
N SER A 491 1.24 42.44 -16.75
CA SER A 491 -0.10 42.24 -16.19
C SER A 491 -0.86 41.11 -16.87
N PHE A 492 -0.81 41.03 -18.22
CA PHE A 492 -1.38 39.89 -18.95
C PHE A 492 -0.72 38.57 -18.59
N ALA A 493 0.62 38.53 -18.47
CA ALA A 493 1.33 37.34 -18.06
C ALA A 493 0.93 36.92 -16.62
N ALA A 494 0.82 37.88 -15.69
CA ALA A 494 0.40 37.61 -14.31
C ALA A 494 -1.03 37.06 -14.24
N ILE A 495 -1.97 37.64 -15.01
CA ILE A 495 -3.35 37.18 -15.10
C ILE A 495 -3.40 35.74 -15.64
N LEU A 496 -2.65 35.45 -16.70
CA LEU A 496 -2.62 34.12 -17.31
C LEU A 496 -2.12 33.07 -16.31
N LEU A 497 -0.97 33.31 -15.67
CA LEU A 497 -0.36 32.39 -14.71
C LEU A 497 -1.25 32.18 -13.48
N ALA A 498 -1.80 33.25 -12.93
CA ALA A 498 -2.70 33.18 -11.78
C ALA A 498 -4.01 32.43 -12.13
N SER A 499 -4.56 32.64 -13.33
CA SER A 499 -5.74 31.93 -13.81
C SER A 499 -5.49 30.44 -13.96
N ILE A 500 -4.34 30.02 -14.53
CA ILE A 500 -3.94 28.61 -14.60
C ILE A 500 -3.90 27.98 -13.20
N ASN A 501 -3.33 28.69 -12.21
CA ASN A 501 -3.27 28.20 -10.84
C ASN A 501 -4.67 28.07 -10.21
N ILE A 502 -5.55 29.04 -10.40
CA ILE A 502 -6.92 29.00 -9.90
C ILE A 502 -7.69 27.81 -10.48
N PHE A 503 -7.76 27.70 -11.80
CA PHE A 503 -8.53 26.64 -12.46
C PHE A 503 -7.91 25.27 -12.23
N GLY A 504 -6.57 25.14 -12.26
CA GLY A 504 -5.84 23.91 -11.97
C GLY A 504 -6.07 23.46 -10.53
N GLY A 505 -5.98 24.35 -9.58
CA GLY A 505 -6.21 24.05 -8.17
C GLY A 505 -7.65 23.59 -7.89
N PHE A 506 -8.66 24.28 -8.46
CA PHE A 506 -10.06 23.83 -8.33
C PHE A 506 -10.31 22.48 -9.01
N ALA A 507 -9.71 22.21 -10.18
CA ALA A 507 -9.85 20.93 -10.86
C ALA A 507 -9.29 19.77 -10.02
N VAL A 508 -8.11 19.95 -9.40
CA VAL A 508 -7.48 18.97 -8.50
C VAL A 508 -8.34 18.78 -7.25
N THR A 509 -8.80 19.87 -6.62
CA THR A 509 -9.65 19.81 -5.42
C THR A 509 -10.96 19.08 -5.72
N ARG A 510 -11.62 19.38 -6.84
CA ARG A 510 -12.87 18.72 -7.28
C ARG A 510 -12.65 17.22 -7.53
N ARG A 511 -11.55 16.85 -8.19
CA ARG A 511 -11.20 15.43 -8.44
C ARG A 511 -10.98 14.68 -7.14
N MET A 512 -10.34 15.30 -6.15
CA MET A 512 -10.04 14.72 -4.86
C MET A 512 -11.29 14.61 -3.98
N LEU A 513 -12.13 15.65 -3.92
CA LEU A 513 -13.43 15.58 -3.24
C LEU A 513 -14.35 14.53 -3.89
N GLY A 514 -14.27 14.35 -5.22
CA GLY A 514 -14.98 13.30 -5.93
C GLY A 514 -14.53 11.87 -5.57
N MET A 515 -13.32 11.70 -5.01
CA MET A 515 -12.88 10.40 -4.47
C MET A 515 -13.47 10.10 -3.09
N PHE A 516 -13.85 11.14 -2.33
CA PHE A 516 -14.47 11.00 -1.01
C PHE A 516 -16.00 11.10 -1.03
N SER A 517 -16.60 11.61 -2.12
CA SER A 517 -18.05 11.83 -2.24
C SER A 517 -18.79 10.79 -3.10
N LYS A 518 -18.11 9.75 -3.59
CA LYS A 518 -18.76 8.56 -4.17
C LYS A 518 -18.95 7.52 -3.07
N GLY A 519 -19.95 7.76 -2.24
CA GLY A 519 -20.68 6.71 -1.54
C GLY A 519 -21.63 6.03 -2.50
#